data_20d2e56dfa08b83058804cc86afa8a47
#
_entry.id   20d2e56dfa08b83058804cc86afa8a47
#
_cell.length_a   1.000
_cell.length_b   1.000
_cell.length_c   1.000
_cell.angle_alpha   90.00
_cell.angle_beta   90.00
_cell.angle_gamma   90.00
#
_symmetry.space_group_name_H-M   'P 1'
#
loop_
_entity.id
_entity.type
_entity.pdbx_description
1 polymer ?
#
loop_
_entity_poly.entity_id
_entity_poly.type
_entity_poly.pdbx_seq_one_letter_code
_entity_poly.pdbx_strand_id
1 'polypeptide(L)'
;NPDLQQPDYAVVEYVRAYFHPIISTLLAVSIVAALMSTACGLLLVMTTCIANDLFIKTLVKRKIINIPQEKAQRIAFMMTKILPAVFGIICVLMTLHPPQFMGVMVWIGISGVASATLAPMLIAIIWPERINSTAAIWGAIAGEATYMVVYLFTNIEKSVMAAGAWGLIVSFAVMWLLSSNKKKQRITEM
;
A
#
# COMPACT_ATOMS: atom_id res chain seq x y z
N ASN A 1 -8.77 6.20 -32.90
CA ASN A 1 -8.69 7.65 -33.03
C ASN A 1 -7.22 8.03 -32.94
N PRO A 2 -6.57 8.45 -34.04
CA PRO A 2 -5.14 8.78 -34.00
C PRO A 2 -4.80 10.08 -33.25
N ASP A 3 -5.83 10.81 -32.78
CA ASP A 3 -5.68 12.10 -32.12
C ASP A 3 -5.73 12.01 -30.57
N LEU A 4 -5.73 10.80 -29.99
CA LEU A 4 -5.64 10.64 -28.54
C LEU A 4 -4.27 11.07 -28.04
N GLN A 5 -4.16 12.28 -27.56
CA GLN A 5 -2.92 12.82 -26.99
C GLN A 5 -2.50 12.13 -25.69
N GLN A 6 -3.44 11.47 -25.00
CA GLN A 6 -3.17 10.72 -23.76
C GLN A 6 -4.04 9.46 -23.68
N PRO A 7 -3.45 8.28 -23.45
CA PRO A 7 -4.18 7.00 -23.32
C PRO A 7 -5.26 7.00 -22.24
N ASP A 8 -5.06 7.77 -21.16
CA ASP A 8 -5.95 7.84 -20.02
C ASP A 8 -7.33 8.44 -20.34
N TYR A 9 -7.43 9.25 -21.41
CA TYR A 9 -8.70 9.81 -21.87
C TYR A 9 -9.52 8.91 -22.80
N ALA A 10 -8.96 7.77 -23.24
CA ALA A 10 -9.60 6.89 -24.21
C ALA A 10 -10.99 6.44 -23.79
N VAL A 11 -11.16 6.06 -22.50
CA VAL A 11 -12.44 5.61 -21.95
C VAL A 11 -13.46 6.74 -21.94
N VAL A 12 -13.06 7.95 -21.55
CA VAL A 12 -13.94 9.11 -21.45
C VAL A 12 -14.42 9.53 -22.85
N GLU A 13 -13.52 9.55 -23.82
CA GLU A 13 -13.86 9.88 -25.20
C GLU A 13 -14.75 8.81 -25.85
N TYR A 14 -14.48 7.52 -25.61
CA TYR A 14 -15.32 6.45 -26.09
C TYR A 14 -16.75 6.57 -25.54
N VAL A 15 -16.88 6.81 -24.24
CA VAL A 15 -18.20 6.99 -23.62
C VAL A 15 -18.94 8.20 -24.19
N ARG A 16 -18.24 9.31 -24.43
CA ARG A 16 -18.83 10.52 -25.05
C ARG A 16 -19.25 10.31 -26.49
N ALA A 17 -18.51 9.53 -27.26
CA ALA A 17 -18.76 9.33 -28.68
C ALA A 17 -19.92 8.36 -28.97
N TYR A 18 -20.10 7.34 -28.15
CA TYR A 18 -21.01 6.22 -28.44
C TYR A 18 -22.25 6.15 -27.55
N PHE A 19 -22.27 6.84 -26.43
CA PHE A 19 -23.41 6.77 -25.50
C PHE A 19 -24.27 8.05 -25.50
N HIS A 20 -25.56 7.86 -25.24
CA HIS A 20 -26.48 8.97 -25.06
C HIS A 20 -26.02 9.87 -23.88
N PRO A 21 -26.14 11.22 -23.95
CA PRO A 21 -25.66 12.13 -22.92
C PRO A 21 -26.06 11.79 -21.48
N ILE A 22 -27.28 11.30 -21.29
CA ILE A 22 -27.79 10.89 -19.96
C ILE A 22 -26.96 9.72 -19.41
N ILE A 23 -26.68 8.70 -20.24
CA ILE A 23 -25.91 7.51 -19.86
C ILE A 23 -24.46 7.90 -19.59
N SER A 24 -23.87 8.75 -20.42
CA SER A 24 -22.51 9.27 -20.26
C SER A 24 -22.35 10.01 -18.93
N THR A 25 -23.33 10.84 -18.57
CA THR A 25 -23.31 11.56 -17.30
C THR A 25 -23.45 10.62 -16.12
N LEU A 26 -24.34 9.63 -16.19
CA LEU A 26 -24.52 8.64 -15.13
C LEU A 26 -23.25 7.82 -14.91
N LEU A 27 -22.59 7.38 -15.98
CA LEU A 27 -21.31 6.67 -15.91
C LEU A 27 -20.20 7.54 -15.32
N ALA A 28 -20.10 8.79 -15.73
CA ALA A 28 -19.12 9.73 -15.18
C ALA A 28 -19.30 9.92 -13.66
N VAL A 29 -20.54 10.16 -13.21
CA VAL A 29 -20.84 10.31 -11.78
C VAL A 29 -20.53 9.02 -11.01
N SER A 30 -20.85 7.85 -11.57
CA SER A 30 -20.55 6.55 -10.95
C SER A 30 -19.07 6.31 -10.79
N ILE A 31 -18.27 6.66 -11.81
CA ILE A 31 -16.81 6.55 -11.75
C ILE A 31 -16.23 7.48 -10.67
N VAL A 32 -16.68 8.74 -10.64
CA VAL A 32 -16.24 9.70 -9.62
C VAL A 32 -16.61 9.21 -8.20
N ALA A 33 -17.83 8.72 -8.02
CA ALA A 33 -18.27 8.18 -6.72
C ALA A 33 -17.42 6.98 -6.28
N ALA A 34 -17.10 6.06 -7.19
CA ALA A 34 -16.24 4.92 -6.92
C ALA A 34 -14.80 5.35 -6.53
N LEU A 35 -14.22 6.31 -7.27
CA LEU A 35 -12.90 6.86 -6.96
C LEU A 35 -12.87 7.55 -5.61
N MET A 36 -13.89 8.36 -5.27
CA MET A 36 -13.99 9.02 -3.97
C MET A 36 -14.10 8.00 -2.84
N SER A 37 -14.93 6.95 -2.99
CA SER A 37 -15.06 5.89 -2.00
C SER A 37 -13.74 5.19 -1.73
N THR A 38 -13.01 4.82 -2.79
CA THR A 38 -11.70 4.18 -2.68
C THR A 38 -10.65 5.09 -2.02
N ALA A 39 -10.57 6.35 -2.44
CA ALA A 39 -9.65 7.32 -1.88
C ALA A 39 -9.91 7.56 -0.38
N CYS A 40 -11.17 7.71 0.03
CA CYS A 40 -11.54 7.85 1.43
C CYS A 40 -11.14 6.61 2.25
N GLY A 41 -11.36 5.40 1.73
CA GLY A 41 -10.94 4.16 2.38
C GLY A 41 -9.44 4.08 2.60
N LEU A 42 -8.65 4.39 1.57
CA LEU A 42 -7.18 4.40 1.66
C LEU A 42 -6.66 5.45 2.65
N LEU A 43 -7.20 6.66 2.61
CA LEU A 43 -6.85 7.72 3.57
C LEU A 43 -7.18 7.32 5.01
N LEU A 44 -8.32 6.69 5.23
CA LEU A 44 -8.73 6.22 6.55
C LEU A 44 -7.77 5.15 7.07
N VAL A 45 -7.46 4.14 6.27
CA VAL A 45 -6.52 3.07 6.65
C VAL A 45 -5.13 3.65 6.96
N MET A 46 -4.60 4.50 6.08
CA MET A 46 -3.28 5.10 6.25
C MET A 46 -3.20 5.95 7.54
N THR A 47 -4.20 6.77 7.79
CA THR A 47 -4.24 7.65 8.98
C THR A 47 -4.45 6.88 10.27
N THR A 48 -5.27 5.84 10.27
CA THR A 48 -5.46 4.97 11.45
C THR A 48 -4.21 4.14 11.74
N CYS A 49 -3.51 3.68 10.72
CA CYS A 49 -2.24 2.97 10.87
C CYS A 49 -1.18 3.87 11.53
N ILE A 50 -1.05 5.11 11.09
CA ILE A 50 -0.12 6.08 11.69
C ILE A 50 -0.53 6.42 13.14
N ALA A 51 -1.80 6.73 13.38
CA ALA A 51 -2.26 7.17 14.68
C ALA A 51 -2.29 6.03 15.72
N ASN A 52 -2.73 4.84 15.33
CA ASN A 52 -2.89 3.72 16.25
C ASN A 52 -1.64 2.83 16.32
N ASP A 53 -1.12 2.39 15.17
CA ASP A 53 -0.05 1.40 15.17
C ASP A 53 1.32 2.03 15.39
N LEU A 54 1.61 3.15 14.73
CA LEU A 54 2.87 3.83 14.92
C LEU A 54 2.88 4.65 16.22
N PHE A 55 1.90 5.51 16.45
CA PHE A 55 1.90 6.40 17.61
C PHE A 55 1.56 5.65 18.89
N ILE A 56 0.38 5.02 19.02
CA ILE A 56 -0.02 4.38 20.29
C ILE A 56 0.81 3.12 20.55
N LYS A 57 0.82 2.16 19.61
CA LYS A 57 1.44 0.85 19.87
C LYS A 57 2.97 0.89 19.89
N THR A 58 3.59 1.73 19.04
CA THR A 58 5.05 1.76 18.94
C THR A 58 5.65 2.82 19.84
N LEU A 59 5.19 4.08 19.75
CA LEU A 59 5.82 5.18 20.48
C LEU A 59 5.41 5.21 21.97
N VAL A 60 4.13 5.07 22.28
CA VAL A 60 3.61 5.16 23.65
C VAL A 60 3.80 3.85 24.41
N LYS A 61 3.38 2.70 23.88
CA LYS A 61 3.50 1.41 24.58
C LYS A 61 4.94 0.97 24.79
N ARG A 62 5.86 1.28 23.88
CA ARG A 62 7.29 1.00 24.07
C ARG A 62 8.00 2.02 24.96
N LYS A 63 7.25 2.96 25.58
CA LYS A 63 7.76 4.00 26.46
C LYS A 63 8.83 4.90 25.83
N ILE A 64 8.85 5.01 24.49
CA ILE A 64 9.71 5.98 23.79
C ILE A 64 9.23 7.39 24.09
N ILE A 65 7.91 7.58 24.19
CA ILE A 65 7.27 8.83 24.60
C ILE A 65 6.49 8.54 25.89
N ASN A 66 6.86 9.20 26.97
CA ASN A 66 6.24 9.01 28.29
C ASN A 66 5.03 9.94 28.44
N ILE A 67 3.89 9.53 27.88
CA ILE A 67 2.61 10.26 27.97
C ILE A 67 1.56 9.36 28.63
N PRO A 68 0.69 9.88 29.52
CA PRO A 68 -0.44 9.13 30.06
C PRO A 68 -1.34 8.60 28.93
N GLN A 69 -1.84 7.37 29.08
CA GLN A 69 -2.64 6.71 28.04
C GLN A 69 -3.84 7.52 27.57
N GLU A 70 -4.48 8.24 28.47
CA GLU A 70 -5.63 9.08 28.18
C GLU A 70 -5.29 10.25 27.25
N LYS A 71 -4.15 10.91 27.49
CA LYS A 71 -3.63 11.96 26.59
C LYS A 71 -3.19 11.40 25.24
N ALA A 72 -2.58 10.22 25.23
CA ALA A 72 -2.16 9.55 24.00
C ALA A 72 -3.34 9.21 23.09
N GLN A 73 -4.45 8.72 23.65
CA GLN A 73 -5.68 8.45 22.90
C GLN A 73 -6.29 9.72 22.32
N ARG A 74 -6.30 10.80 23.08
CA ARG A 74 -6.80 12.10 22.60
C ARG A 74 -5.96 12.63 21.44
N ILE A 75 -4.64 12.53 21.53
CA ILE A 75 -3.72 12.93 20.45
C ILE A 75 -3.94 12.05 19.22
N ALA A 76 -4.01 10.73 19.37
CA ALA A 76 -4.28 9.82 18.27
C ALA A 76 -5.61 10.13 17.57
N PHE A 77 -6.65 10.46 18.33
CA PHE A 77 -7.94 10.87 17.77
C PHE A 77 -7.85 12.19 16.99
N MET A 78 -7.06 13.16 17.47
CA MET A 78 -6.78 14.37 16.70
C MET A 78 -6.00 14.09 15.44
N MET A 79 -5.02 13.17 15.50
CA MET A 79 -4.25 12.76 14.32
C MET A 79 -5.13 12.14 13.24
N THR A 80 -6.12 11.32 13.60
CA THR A 80 -7.06 10.72 12.61
C THR A 80 -7.94 11.75 11.92
N LYS A 81 -8.11 12.94 12.48
CA LYS A 81 -8.83 14.07 11.85
C LYS A 81 -7.93 14.95 10.98
N ILE A 82 -6.71 15.21 11.43
CA ILE A 82 -5.79 16.15 10.77
C ILE A 82 -5.05 15.50 9.62
N LEU A 83 -4.56 14.26 9.82
CA LEU A 83 -3.78 13.54 8.82
C LEU A 83 -4.50 13.36 7.46
N PRO A 84 -5.80 13.02 7.39
CA PRO A 84 -6.50 12.93 6.10
C PRO A 84 -6.50 14.26 5.35
N ALA A 85 -6.65 15.37 6.05
CA ALA A 85 -6.62 16.70 5.43
C ALA A 85 -5.22 17.02 4.88
N VAL A 86 -4.17 16.74 5.65
CA VAL A 86 -2.79 16.94 5.21
C VAL A 86 -2.46 16.09 3.99
N PHE A 87 -2.78 14.79 4.02
CA PHE A 87 -2.55 13.91 2.88
C PHE A 87 -3.42 14.28 1.68
N GLY A 88 -4.66 14.70 1.90
CA GLY A 88 -5.53 15.21 0.84
C GLY A 88 -4.91 16.44 0.14
N ILE A 89 -4.39 17.39 0.88
CA ILE A 89 -3.70 18.56 0.32
C ILE A 89 -2.46 18.14 -0.48
N ILE A 90 -1.65 17.21 0.05
CA ILE A 90 -0.47 16.70 -0.66
C ILE A 90 -0.90 16.03 -1.98
N CYS A 91 -1.93 15.19 -1.97
CA CYS A 91 -2.46 14.56 -3.17
C CYS A 91 -2.94 15.58 -4.20
N VAL A 92 -3.65 16.62 -3.78
CA VAL A 92 -4.10 17.70 -4.68
C VAL A 92 -2.90 18.42 -5.29
N LEU A 93 -1.88 18.76 -4.49
CA LEU A 93 -0.67 19.42 -5.01
C LEU A 93 0.08 18.55 -6.02
N MET A 94 0.17 17.23 -5.78
CA MET A 94 0.78 16.29 -6.72
C MET A 94 -0.01 16.18 -8.03
N THR A 95 -1.34 16.33 -7.97
CA THR A 95 -2.21 16.25 -9.15
C THR A 95 -2.13 17.49 -10.04
N LEU A 96 -1.60 18.62 -9.55
CA LEU A 96 -1.41 19.82 -10.38
C LEU A 96 -0.39 19.60 -11.52
N HIS A 97 0.53 18.65 -11.37
CA HIS A 97 1.50 18.25 -12.40
C HIS A 97 1.43 16.72 -12.58
N PRO A 98 0.35 16.21 -13.22
CA PRO A 98 0.16 14.78 -13.36
C PRO A 98 1.23 14.17 -14.26
N PRO A 99 1.82 13.04 -13.89
CA PRO A 99 2.71 12.29 -14.76
C PRO A 99 1.93 11.75 -15.97
N GLN A 100 2.63 11.52 -17.09
CA GLN A 100 2.03 11.11 -18.36
C GLN A 100 1.29 9.75 -18.30
N PHE A 101 1.57 8.91 -17.30
CA PHE A 101 0.96 7.58 -17.13
C PHE A 101 0.48 7.37 -15.68
N MET A 102 -0.71 7.87 -15.35
CA MET A 102 -1.30 7.71 -14.01
C MET A 102 -1.54 6.24 -13.65
N GLY A 103 -1.92 5.40 -14.63
CA GLY A 103 -2.13 3.97 -14.42
C GLY A 103 -0.88 3.26 -13.92
N VAL A 104 0.30 3.61 -14.42
CA VAL A 104 1.57 3.03 -13.98
C VAL A 104 1.86 3.37 -12.51
N MET A 105 1.55 4.58 -12.05
CA MET A 105 1.71 4.95 -10.64
C MET A 105 0.85 4.09 -9.70
N VAL A 106 -0.37 3.80 -10.09
CA VAL A 106 -1.26 2.92 -9.33
C VAL A 106 -0.67 1.52 -9.23
N TRP A 107 -0.16 0.99 -10.34
CA TRP A 107 0.49 -0.33 -10.37
C TRP A 107 1.76 -0.37 -9.52
N ILE A 108 2.57 0.69 -9.54
CA ILE A 108 3.76 0.82 -8.68
C ILE A 108 3.37 0.72 -7.19
N GLY A 109 2.36 1.46 -6.77
CA GLY A 109 1.88 1.46 -5.39
C GLY A 109 1.34 0.10 -4.96
N ILE A 110 0.48 -0.52 -5.77
CA ILE A 110 -0.13 -1.82 -5.47
C ILE A 110 0.94 -2.93 -5.42
N SER A 111 1.84 -2.97 -6.40
CA SER A 111 2.90 -3.99 -6.47
C SER A 111 3.90 -3.87 -5.33
N GLY A 112 4.27 -2.64 -4.93
CA GLY A 112 5.14 -2.40 -3.79
C GLY A 112 4.50 -2.88 -2.48
N VAL A 113 3.29 -2.43 -2.19
CA VAL A 113 2.57 -2.88 -0.98
C VAL A 113 2.38 -4.39 -0.98
N ALA A 114 2.05 -5.00 -2.11
CA ALA A 114 1.87 -6.44 -2.23
C ALA A 114 3.16 -7.20 -1.93
N SER A 115 4.31 -6.74 -2.44
CA SER A 115 5.62 -7.37 -2.22
C SER A 115 6.03 -7.38 -0.74
N ALA A 116 5.65 -6.35 0.02
CA ALA A 116 5.96 -6.23 1.44
C ALA A 116 4.98 -7.00 2.34
N THR A 117 3.69 -7.04 1.99
CA THR A 117 2.63 -7.45 2.94
C THR A 117 2.04 -8.83 2.69
N LEU A 118 1.98 -9.28 1.42
CA LEU A 118 1.31 -10.54 1.07
C LEU A 118 1.97 -11.77 1.70
N ALA A 119 3.29 -11.85 1.70
CA ALA A 119 3.99 -13.01 2.27
C ALA A 119 3.78 -13.12 3.79
N PRO A 120 3.99 -12.07 4.61
CA PRO A 120 3.68 -12.12 6.03
C PRO A 120 2.23 -12.46 6.32
N MET A 121 1.30 -11.89 5.56
CA MET A 121 -0.13 -12.12 5.75
C MET A 121 -0.53 -13.58 5.43
N LEU A 122 -0.09 -14.12 4.30
CA LEU A 122 -0.40 -15.49 3.90
C LEU A 122 0.21 -16.52 4.87
N ILE A 123 1.46 -16.33 5.28
CA ILE A 123 2.09 -17.24 6.24
C ILE A 123 1.40 -17.16 7.60
N ALA A 124 0.95 -15.98 8.03
CA ALA A 124 0.19 -15.83 9.26
C ALA A 124 -1.14 -16.59 9.26
N ILE A 125 -1.79 -16.66 8.10
CA ILE A 125 -3.08 -17.36 7.94
C ILE A 125 -2.86 -18.87 7.80
N ILE A 126 -1.91 -19.31 6.96
CA ILE A 126 -1.74 -20.73 6.61
C ILE A 126 -0.94 -21.47 7.71
N TRP A 127 0.07 -20.83 8.28
CA TRP A 127 0.95 -21.41 9.32
C TRP A 127 1.16 -20.48 10.50
N PRO A 128 0.13 -20.22 11.31
CA PRO A 128 0.22 -19.30 12.46
C PRO A 128 1.29 -19.70 13.49
N GLU A 129 1.57 -21.00 13.63
CA GLU A 129 2.59 -21.52 14.56
C GLU A 129 4.04 -21.23 14.12
N ARG A 130 4.25 -20.95 12.86
CA ARG A 130 5.59 -20.68 12.30
C ARG A 130 5.93 -19.19 12.21
N ILE A 131 4.95 -18.33 12.42
CA ILE A 131 5.18 -16.90 12.28
C ILE A 131 6.00 -16.36 13.45
N ASN A 132 7.05 -15.64 13.11
CA ASN A 132 7.86 -14.88 14.05
C ASN A 132 7.81 -13.41 13.66
N SER A 133 7.62 -12.52 14.62
CA SER A 133 7.61 -11.07 14.41
C SER A 133 8.85 -10.58 13.66
N THR A 134 10.02 -11.14 14.00
CA THR A 134 11.28 -10.81 13.34
C THR A 134 11.29 -11.28 11.88
N ALA A 135 10.81 -12.50 11.61
CA ALA A 135 10.74 -13.03 10.24
C ALA A 135 9.78 -12.23 9.36
N ALA A 136 8.64 -11.80 9.92
CA ALA A 136 7.67 -10.97 9.20
C ALA A 136 8.26 -9.59 8.82
N ILE A 137 8.98 -8.95 9.74
CA ILE A 137 9.61 -7.65 9.48
C ILE A 137 10.70 -7.78 8.41
N TRP A 138 11.60 -8.75 8.54
CA TRP A 138 12.67 -8.95 7.56
C TRP A 138 12.16 -9.43 6.21
N GLY A 139 11.10 -10.24 6.19
CA GLY A 139 10.43 -10.66 4.96
C GLY A 139 9.81 -9.46 4.23
N ALA A 140 9.12 -8.58 4.95
CA ALA A 140 8.55 -7.36 4.38
C ALA A 140 9.63 -6.41 3.84
N ILE A 141 10.69 -6.17 4.61
CA ILE A 141 11.81 -5.31 4.20
C ILE A 141 12.53 -5.89 2.97
N ALA A 142 12.81 -7.20 2.96
CA ALA A 142 13.46 -7.86 1.85
C ALA A 142 12.60 -7.84 0.58
N GLY A 143 11.30 -8.04 0.70
CA GLY A 143 10.35 -7.96 -0.40
C GLY A 143 10.32 -6.57 -1.04
N GLU A 144 10.18 -5.54 -0.22
CA GLU A 144 10.16 -4.15 -0.68
C GLU A 144 11.52 -3.72 -1.27
N ALA A 145 12.62 -4.09 -0.62
CA ALA A 145 13.96 -3.79 -1.12
C ALA A 145 14.21 -4.45 -2.49
N THR A 146 13.81 -5.72 -2.64
CA THR A 146 13.92 -6.43 -3.93
C THR A 146 13.05 -5.78 -5.00
N TYR A 147 11.82 -5.40 -4.66
CA TYR A 147 10.93 -4.67 -5.56
C TYR A 147 11.59 -3.38 -6.05
N MET A 148 12.12 -2.55 -5.14
CA MET A 148 12.81 -1.31 -5.47
C MET A 148 14.02 -1.54 -6.37
N VAL A 149 14.86 -2.52 -6.04
CA VAL A 149 16.05 -2.85 -6.83
C VAL A 149 15.66 -3.30 -8.24
N VAL A 150 14.73 -4.24 -8.37
CA VAL A 150 14.30 -4.72 -9.69
C VAL A 150 13.63 -3.61 -10.49
N TYR A 151 12.82 -2.76 -9.85
CA TYR A 151 12.16 -1.63 -10.47
C TYR A 151 13.17 -0.58 -10.98
N LEU A 152 14.23 -0.29 -10.24
CA LEU A 152 15.25 0.69 -10.63
C LEU A 152 16.19 0.17 -11.73
N PHE A 153 16.46 -1.14 -11.76
CA PHE A 153 17.40 -1.73 -12.73
C PHE A 153 16.74 -2.22 -14.02
N THR A 154 15.40 -2.34 -14.05
CA THR A 154 14.67 -2.82 -15.23
C THR A 154 13.92 -1.64 -15.88
N ASN A 155 13.91 -1.56 -17.22
CA ASN A 155 13.22 -0.49 -17.95
C ASN A 155 11.73 -0.39 -17.59
N ILE A 156 11.33 0.77 -17.16
CA ILE A 156 10.19 1.13 -16.32
C ILE A 156 8.83 0.63 -16.83
N GLU A 157 8.58 0.60 -18.13
CA GLU A 157 7.23 0.34 -18.65
C GLU A 157 6.79 -1.13 -18.70
N LYS A 158 7.72 -2.06 -18.72
CA LYS A 158 7.39 -3.50 -18.88
C LYS A 158 7.54 -4.33 -17.62
N SER A 159 8.08 -3.78 -16.53
CA SER A 159 8.58 -4.60 -15.42
C SER A 159 7.90 -4.38 -14.06
N VAL A 160 6.93 -3.47 -13.92
CA VAL A 160 6.29 -3.21 -12.62
C VAL A 160 5.68 -4.48 -12.01
N MET A 161 4.94 -5.25 -12.80
CA MET A 161 4.36 -6.52 -12.34
C MET A 161 5.43 -7.58 -12.08
N ALA A 162 6.46 -7.65 -12.93
CA ALA A 162 7.56 -8.58 -12.75
C ALA A 162 8.38 -8.23 -11.50
N ALA A 163 8.65 -6.96 -11.25
CA ALA A 163 9.33 -6.49 -10.05
C ALA A 163 8.52 -6.85 -8.78
N GLY A 164 7.20 -6.66 -8.79
CA GLY A 164 6.31 -7.08 -7.71
C GLY A 164 6.35 -8.59 -7.45
N ALA A 165 6.32 -9.41 -8.51
CA ALA A 165 6.42 -10.85 -8.41
C ALA A 165 7.76 -11.31 -7.80
N TRP A 166 8.88 -10.75 -8.23
CA TRP A 166 10.20 -11.04 -7.65
C TRP A 166 10.30 -10.61 -6.19
N GLY A 167 9.80 -9.40 -5.85
CA GLY A 167 9.72 -8.94 -4.47
C GLY A 167 8.93 -9.89 -3.59
N LEU A 168 7.80 -10.39 -4.08
CA LEU A 168 6.94 -11.32 -3.38
C LEU A 168 7.63 -12.68 -3.16
N ILE A 169 8.28 -13.23 -4.18
CA ILE A 169 9.04 -14.50 -4.10
C ILE A 169 10.15 -14.38 -3.06
N VAL A 170 10.92 -13.30 -3.08
CA VAL A 170 12.02 -13.08 -2.11
C VAL A 170 11.46 -12.89 -0.70
N SER A 171 10.36 -12.15 -0.53
CA SER A 171 9.68 -12.00 0.76
C SER A 171 9.27 -13.35 1.35
N PHE A 172 8.67 -14.24 0.54
CA PHE A 172 8.33 -15.59 0.95
C PHE A 172 9.56 -16.43 1.32
N ALA A 173 10.61 -16.38 0.50
CA ALA A 173 11.84 -17.13 0.74
C ALA A 173 12.52 -16.71 2.04
N VAL A 174 12.69 -15.42 2.27
CA VAL A 174 13.31 -14.87 3.49
C VAL A 174 12.47 -15.25 4.72
N MET A 175 11.16 -15.09 4.62
CA MET A 175 10.26 -15.46 5.71
C MET A 175 10.30 -16.96 6.04
N TRP A 176 10.30 -17.81 5.02
CA TRP A 176 10.40 -19.25 5.19
C TRP A 176 11.71 -19.66 5.86
N LEU A 177 12.84 -19.09 5.42
CA LEU A 177 14.16 -19.38 5.97
C LEU A 177 14.27 -18.94 7.45
N LEU A 178 13.81 -17.72 7.77
CA LEU A 178 13.86 -17.21 9.13
C LEU A 178 12.86 -17.89 10.07
N SER A 179 11.73 -18.34 9.55
CA SER A 179 10.71 -19.09 10.30
C SER A 179 11.18 -20.51 10.62
N SER A 180 11.89 -21.18 9.70
CA SER A 180 12.43 -22.53 9.89
C SER A 180 13.49 -22.60 11.01
N ASN A 181 14.25 -21.55 11.22
CA ASN A 181 15.39 -21.57 12.13
C ASN A 181 14.98 -21.59 13.63
N LYS A 182 13.78 -21.17 14.00
CA LYS A 182 13.29 -21.20 15.40
C LYS A 182 12.77 -22.55 15.87
N LYS A 183 12.36 -23.40 14.97
CA LYS A 183 11.97 -24.78 15.35
C LYS A 183 13.17 -25.55 15.92
N LYS A 184 14.38 -25.22 15.44
CA LYS A 184 15.65 -25.81 15.92
C LYS A 184 16.06 -25.31 17.32
N GLN A 185 15.78 -24.05 17.65
CA GLN A 185 16.11 -23.50 18.99
C GLN A 185 15.17 -24.05 20.10
N ARG A 186 13.86 -24.18 19.83
CA ARG A 186 12.93 -24.75 20.83
C ARG A 186 13.19 -26.22 21.16
N ILE A 187 13.74 -26.99 20.21
CA ILE A 187 14.09 -28.41 20.44
C ILE A 187 15.39 -28.54 21.23
N THR A 188 16.25 -27.53 21.20
CA THR A 188 17.53 -27.52 21.93
C THR A 188 17.38 -27.01 23.38
N GLU A 189 16.25 -26.35 23.69
CA GLU A 189 15.95 -25.81 25.03
C GLU A 189 14.98 -26.73 25.85
N MET A 190 14.53 -27.83 25.26
CA MET A 190 13.78 -28.92 25.94
C MET A 190 14.68 -30.10 26.24
#